data_0d2225444b54814c4f23e28bd608e191
#
_entry.id   0d2225444b54814c4f23e28bd608e191
#
_cell.length_a   1.000
_cell.length_b   1.000
_cell.length_c   1.000
_cell.angle_alpha   90.00
_cell.angle_beta   90.00
_cell.angle_gamma   90.00
#
_symmetry.space_group_name_H-M   'P 1'
#
loop_
_entity.id
_entity.type
_entity.pdbx_description
1 polymer ?
#
loop_
_entity_poly.entity_id
_entity_poly.type
_entity_poly.pdbx_seq_one_letter_code
_entity_poly.pdbx_strand_id
1 'polypeptide(L)'
;MKCIWENRTDGGVVCVNCGHKKRKKSYRNCGLSKGLGDSVARFTSAVGLKPCGGCKSRQGTLNKKFATPAFKNARLIPTVELVHQAVRFCDSVPPEIDAVCAVPRSGMIPASVIAAHLHLPLYSIDKKRYVTNVGHGNRMNATPEPSRFLFVDDTVASGAAMRQLEAFRGVTAAIYVNPRAKNKPDLYGTELELPHLLEWNLFNSGYVNRMAFDMDGVLCHDMPFSKPLEVARPYHLPRRAELPAIITGRLEKDRGITESWLKRFGIQCKRLIMFPGSDAERMKPRAISDYKAAEFIKLKLDWFVESCPIQAGEIAERTGAWVICAGNGEVY
;
A
#
# COMPACT_ATOMS: atom_id res chain seq x y z
N MET A 1 7.12 -0.22 23.63
CA MET A 1 8.47 0.19 23.20
C MET A 1 8.74 1.58 23.79
N LYS A 2 9.89 1.83 24.40
CA LYS A 2 10.21 3.18 24.90
C LYS A 2 10.67 4.02 23.71
N CYS A 3 10.16 5.24 23.58
CA CYS A 3 10.64 6.18 22.58
C CYS A 3 12.03 6.69 22.96
N ILE A 4 12.96 6.63 22.02
CA ILE A 4 14.26 7.27 22.09
C ILE A 4 14.17 8.51 21.20
N TRP A 5 14.44 9.70 21.76
CA TRP A 5 14.25 10.96 21.08
C TRP A 5 15.59 11.62 20.77
N GLU A 6 15.82 11.98 19.51
CA GLU A 6 16.96 12.76 19.05
C GLU A 6 16.54 14.19 18.67
N ASN A 7 17.44 15.14 18.88
CA ASN A 7 17.21 16.53 18.50
C ASN A 7 17.33 16.71 16.98
N ARG A 8 16.45 17.51 16.42
CA ARG A 8 16.51 17.93 15.03
C ARG A 8 17.08 19.35 14.93
N THR A 9 17.60 19.67 13.76
CA THR A 9 18.16 21.00 13.44
C THR A 9 17.11 22.13 13.49
N ASP A 10 15.83 21.79 13.36
CA ASP A 10 14.69 22.73 13.43
C ASP A 10 14.15 22.96 14.87
N GLY A 11 14.87 22.51 15.89
CA GLY A 11 14.47 22.64 17.29
C GLY A 11 13.41 21.62 17.78
N GLY A 12 13.00 20.71 16.92
CA GLY A 12 12.12 19.61 17.25
C GLY A 12 12.89 18.36 17.71
N VAL A 13 12.16 17.30 18.04
CA VAL A 13 12.71 15.98 18.33
C VAL A 13 12.06 14.92 17.46
N VAL A 14 12.82 13.89 17.09
CA VAL A 14 12.35 12.72 16.36
C VAL A 14 12.57 11.46 17.19
N CYS A 15 11.61 10.57 17.19
CA CYS A 15 11.80 9.26 17.84
C CYS A 15 12.54 8.33 16.88
N VAL A 16 13.73 7.85 17.29
CA VAL A 16 14.58 6.94 16.49
C VAL A 16 13.90 5.62 16.18
N ASN A 17 12.98 5.16 17.07
CA ASN A 17 12.35 3.86 16.95
C ASN A 17 11.13 3.85 16.02
N CYS A 18 10.46 5.00 15.82
CA CYS A 18 9.22 5.06 15.05
C CYS A 18 9.11 6.30 14.14
N GLY A 19 10.14 7.13 14.05
CA GLY A 19 10.15 8.33 13.21
C GLY A 19 9.23 9.47 13.66
N HIS A 20 8.47 9.30 14.75
CA HIS A 20 7.53 10.32 15.20
C HIS A 20 8.22 11.62 15.58
N LYS A 21 7.77 12.75 15.01
CA LYS A 21 8.36 14.09 15.19
C LYS A 21 7.55 14.91 16.18
N LYS A 22 8.20 15.60 17.13
CA LYS A 22 7.53 16.50 18.10
C LYS A 22 8.37 17.76 18.38
N ARG A 23 7.70 18.81 18.84
CA ARG A 23 8.35 20.10 19.19
C ARG A 23 9.00 20.12 20.58
N LYS A 24 8.68 19.19 21.49
CA LYS A 24 9.23 19.14 22.89
C LYS A 24 9.53 17.73 23.35
N LYS A 25 10.56 17.58 24.20
CA LYS A 25 11.03 16.31 24.79
C LYS A 25 10.09 15.64 25.83
N SER A 26 8.98 16.25 26.19
CA SER A 26 8.14 15.84 27.35
C SER A 26 7.25 14.62 27.12
N TYR A 27 7.44 13.85 26.08
CA TYR A 27 6.57 12.71 25.76
C TYR A 27 7.26 11.37 25.97
N ARG A 28 6.69 10.57 26.85
CA ARG A 28 7.23 9.24 27.21
C ARG A 28 6.98 8.16 26.15
N ASN A 29 5.99 8.34 25.25
CA ASN A 29 5.66 7.37 24.21
C ASN A 29 5.30 8.08 22.89
N CYS A 30 5.63 7.46 21.75
CA CYS A 30 5.09 7.84 20.46
C CYS A 30 3.57 7.56 20.45
N GLY A 31 2.78 8.40 19.78
CA GLY A 31 1.32 8.29 19.77
C GLY A 31 0.75 7.10 19.01
N LEU A 32 1.55 6.09 18.67
CA LEU A 32 1.08 4.88 18.01
C LEU A 32 0.18 4.05 18.93
N SER A 33 -0.95 3.59 18.42
CA SER A 33 -1.84 2.68 19.13
C SER A 33 -1.14 1.35 19.36
N LYS A 34 -1.23 0.82 20.59
CA LYS A 34 -0.71 -0.50 20.95
C LYS A 34 -1.75 -1.61 20.71
N GLY A 35 -2.96 -1.25 20.35
CA GLY A 35 -4.07 -2.16 20.13
C GLY A 35 -5.43 -1.51 20.30
N LEU A 36 -6.50 -2.32 20.30
CA LEU A 36 -7.88 -1.88 20.42
C LEU A 36 -8.12 -0.99 21.65
N GLY A 37 -7.44 -1.26 22.77
CA GLY A 37 -7.58 -0.46 23.99
C GLY A 37 -7.13 0.98 23.81
N ASP A 38 -6.08 1.25 23.04
CA ASP A 38 -5.63 2.61 22.72
C ASP A 38 -6.62 3.32 21.80
N SER A 39 -7.22 2.61 20.84
CA SER A 39 -8.25 3.14 19.96
C SER A 39 -9.50 3.54 20.73
N VAL A 40 -9.96 2.70 21.68
CA VAL A 40 -11.08 3.00 22.58
C VAL A 40 -10.77 4.21 23.48
N ALA A 41 -9.56 4.27 24.05
CA ALA A 41 -9.16 5.39 24.91
C ALA A 41 -9.09 6.73 24.14
N ARG A 42 -8.66 6.72 22.88
CA ARG A 42 -8.67 7.91 22.02
C ARG A 42 -10.08 8.38 21.71
N PHE A 43 -10.99 7.44 21.38
CA PHE A 43 -12.40 7.76 21.14
C PHE A 43 -13.05 8.37 22.38
N THR A 44 -12.88 7.75 23.55
CA THR A 44 -13.45 8.27 24.82
C THR A 44 -12.89 9.64 25.19
N SER A 45 -11.61 9.88 24.94
CA SER A 45 -10.99 11.20 25.15
C SER A 45 -11.51 12.27 24.16
N ALA A 46 -11.78 11.88 22.92
CA ALA A 46 -12.34 12.78 21.90
C ALA A 46 -13.77 13.23 22.23
N VAL A 47 -14.54 12.39 22.94
CA VAL A 47 -15.89 12.73 23.43
C VAL A 47 -15.89 13.29 24.86
N GLY A 48 -14.73 13.72 25.37
CA GLY A 48 -14.61 14.42 26.66
C GLY A 48 -14.61 13.54 27.91
N LEU A 49 -14.61 12.22 27.79
CA LEU A 49 -14.59 11.30 28.94
C LEU A 49 -13.17 11.18 29.51
N LYS A 50 -12.97 11.55 30.76
CA LYS A 50 -11.68 11.40 31.46
C LYS A 50 -11.45 9.94 31.85
N PRO A 51 -10.32 9.31 31.51
CA PRO A 51 -10.04 7.93 31.86
C PRO A 51 -9.78 7.78 33.38
N CYS A 52 -10.50 6.88 34.03
CA CYS A 52 -10.26 6.44 35.41
C CYS A 52 -9.21 5.28 35.45
N GLY A 53 -8.80 4.87 36.68
CA GLY A 53 -7.87 3.75 36.87
C GLY A 53 -8.34 2.43 36.24
N GLY A 54 -9.64 2.11 36.35
CA GLY A 54 -10.24 0.93 35.72
C GLY A 54 -10.24 1.01 34.17
N CYS A 55 -10.37 2.22 33.60
CA CYS A 55 -10.26 2.41 32.15
C CYS A 55 -8.83 2.11 31.64
N LYS A 56 -7.80 2.51 32.38
CA LYS A 56 -6.40 2.22 32.05
C LYS A 56 -6.08 0.72 32.09
N SER A 57 -6.63 0.00 33.10
CA SER A 57 -6.48 -1.45 33.21
C SER A 57 -7.15 -2.17 32.04
N ARG A 58 -8.41 -1.82 31.71
CA ARG A 58 -9.14 -2.38 30.54
C ARG A 58 -8.45 -2.06 29.23
N GLN A 59 -7.89 -0.84 29.08
CA GLN A 59 -7.07 -0.48 27.93
C GLN A 59 -5.86 -1.41 27.79
N GLY A 60 -5.15 -1.69 28.88
CA GLY A 60 -4.01 -2.62 28.87
C GLY A 60 -4.41 -4.05 28.49
N THR A 61 -5.55 -4.53 29.01
CA THR A 61 -6.07 -5.86 28.67
C THR A 61 -6.52 -5.96 27.21
N LEU A 62 -7.22 -4.95 26.70
CA LEU A 62 -7.63 -4.88 25.29
C LEU A 62 -6.43 -4.78 24.36
N ASN A 63 -5.40 -4.02 24.72
CA ASN A 63 -4.16 -3.94 23.93
C ASN A 63 -3.40 -5.27 23.89
N LYS A 64 -3.41 -6.06 24.97
CA LYS A 64 -2.81 -7.40 25.00
C LYS A 64 -3.61 -8.41 24.16
N LYS A 65 -4.94 -8.36 24.26
CA LYS A 65 -5.84 -9.32 23.59
C LYS A 65 -5.99 -9.02 22.08
N PHE A 66 -5.96 -7.74 21.72
CA PHE A 66 -6.15 -7.24 20.35
C PHE A 66 -5.02 -6.28 19.99
N ALA A 67 -3.78 -6.76 20.11
CA ALA A 67 -2.63 -5.98 19.67
C ALA A 67 -2.79 -5.70 18.16
N THR A 68 -2.78 -4.41 17.80
CA THR A 68 -2.58 -4.04 16.40
C THR A 68 -1.17 -4.50 16.04
N PRO A 69 -0.99 -5.31 14.99
CA PRO A 69 0.34 -5.63 14.52
C PRO A 69 1.09 -4.31 14.32
N ALA A 70 2.29 -4.21 14.86
CA ALA A 70 3.15 -3.07 14.59
C ALA A 70 3.59 -3.18 13.11
N PHE A 71 2.91 -2.49 12.22
CA PHE A 71 3.25 -2.40 10.81
C PHE A 71 4.47 -1.48 10.62
N LYS A 72 5.57 -1.82 11.30
CA LYS A 72 6.78 -1.00 11.35
C LYS A 72 7.41 -0.78 9.97
N ASN A 73 7.13 -1.66 9.02
CA ASN A 73 7.71 -1.66 7.68
C ASN A 73 6.63 -1.79 6.59
N ALA A 74 5.38 -1.40 6.88
CA ALA A 74 4.35 -1.37 5.86
C ALA A 74 4.76 -0.37 4.77
N ARG A 75 4.78 -0.83 3.52
CA ARG A 75 5.14 -0.01 2.35
C ARG A 75 4.16 -0.27 1.21
N LEU A 76 3.88 0.80 0.47
CA LEU A 76 3.36 0.71 -0.88
C LEU A 76 4.57 0.58 -1.83
N ILE A 77 4.61 -0.49 -2.60
CA ILE A 77 5.68 -0.76 -3.56
C ILE A 77 5.23 -0.28 -4.95
N PRO A 78 5.86 0.76 -5.51
CA PRO A 78 5.57 1.20 -6.86
C PRO A 78 5.93 0.14 -7.91
N THR A 79 5.21 0.13 -9.03
CA THR A 79 5.49 -0.78 -10.14
C THR A 79 6.92 -0.65 -10.65
N VAL A 80 7.46 0.57 -10.71
CA VAL A 80 8.82 0.82 -11.13
C VAL A 80 9.85 0.19 -10.19
N GLU A 81 9.60 0.19 -8.89
CA GLU A 81 10.48 -0.46 -7.92
C GLU A 81 10.51 -1.98 -8.12
N LEU A 82 9.34 -2.61 -8.32
CA LEU A 82 9.28 -4.04 -8.64
C LEU A 82 10.12 -4.37 -9.88
N VAL A 83 9.98 -3.60 -10.95
CA VAL A 83 10.74 -3.82 -12.19
C VAL A 83 12.25 -3.75 -11.93
N HIS A 84 12.72 -2.75 -11.20
CA HIS A 84 14.14 -2.65 -10.83
C HIS A 84 14.59 -3.83 -9.95
N GLN A 85 13.77 -4.26 -8.99
CA GLN A 85 14.12 -5.43 -8.17
C GLN A 85 14.12 -6.73 -8.99
N ALA A 86 13.19 -6.87 -9.94
CA ALA A 86 13.19 -8.03 -10.84
C ALA A 86 14.43 -8.10 -11.73
N VAL A 87 14.92 -6.96 -12.22
CA VAL A 87 16.19 -6.92 -12.97
C VAL A 87 17.37 -7.32 -12.07
N ARG A 88 17.49 -6.77 -10.87
CA ARG A 88 18.54 -7.15 -9.91
C ARG A 88 18.48 -8.63 -9.51
N PHE A 89 17.27 -9.16 -9.40
CA PHE A 89 17.05 -10.56 -9.05
C PHE A 89 17.64 -11.52 -10.08
N CYS A 90 17.78 -11.09 -11.35
CA CYS A 90 18.38 -11.91 -12.40
C CYS A 90 19.79 -12.41 -12.06
N ASP A 91 20.56 -11.65 -11.28
CA ASP A 91 21.91 -12.03 -10.84
C ASP A 91 21.91 -13.27 -9.93
N SER A 92 20.76 -13.60 -9.34
CA SER A 92 20.58 -14.74 -8.43
C SER A 92 20.00 -15.97 -9.13
N VAL A 93 19.65 -15.88 -10.40
CA VAL A 93 19.02 -16.98 -11.13
C VAL A 93 20.10 -18.00 -11.56
N PRO A 94 19.95 -19.28 -11.19
CA PRO A 94 20.92 -20.30 -11.56
C PRO A 94 21.04 -20.49 -13.09
N PRO A 95 22.25 -20.69 -13.63
CA PRO A 95 22.48 -20.75 -15.06
C PRO A 95 21.83 -21.96 -15.76
N GLU A 96 21.45 -22.98 -15.01
CA GLU A 96 20.74 -24.14 -15.52
C GLU A 96 19.24 -23.93 -15.72
N ILE A 97 18.69 -22.75 -15.39
CA ILE A 97 17.32 -22.37 -15.69
C ILE A 97 17.22 -22.04 -17.18
N ASP A 98 16.32 -22.72 -17.88
CA ASP A 98 16.13 -22.59 -19.33
C ASP A 98 14.76 -22.00 -19.73
N ALA A 99 13.86 -21.75 -18.74
CA ALA A 99 12.60 -21.06 -18.95
C ALA A 99 12.09 -20.37 -17.69
N VAL A 100 11.35 -19.29 -17.87
CA VAL A 100 10.64 -18.59 -16.78
C VAL A 100 9.16 -18.90 -16.85
N CYS A 101 8.57 -19.31 -15.73
CA CYS A 101 7.15 -19.59 -15.62
C CYS A 101 6.48 -18.66 -14.61
N ALA A 102 5.58 -17.83 -15.10
CA ALA A 102 4.87 -16.87 -14.27
C ALA A 102 3.74 -17.51 -13.46
N VAL A 103 3.59 -17.10 -12.19
CA VAL A 103 2.40 -17.39 -11.38
C VAL A 103 1.38 -16.27 -11.61
N PRO A 104 0.31 -16.49 -12.38
CA PRO A 104 -0.67 -15.45 -12.65
C PRO A 104 -1.46 -15.06 -11.39
N ARG A 105 -1.91 -13.83 -11.36
CA ARG A 105 -1.88 -12.73 -12.33
C ARG A 105 -0.63 -11.86 -12.18
N SER A 106 -0.33 -11.43 -10.97
CA SER A 106 0.68 -10.38 -10.71
C SER A 106 2.12 -10.87 -10.89
N GLY A 107 2.38 -12.15 -10.68
CA GLY A 107 3.68 -12.76 -10.99
C GLY A 107 4.06 -12.69 -12.46
N MET A 108 3.09 -12.43 -13.37
CA MET A 108 3.39 -12.15 -14.80
C MET A 108 4.29 -10.93 -14.99
N ILE A 109 4.21 -9.92 -14.12
CA ILE A 109 4.99 -8.69 -14.24
C ILE A 109 6.48 -8.98 -14.06
N PRO A 110 6.94 -9.47 -12.89
CA PRO A 110 8.36 -9.77 -12.70
C PRO A 110 8.86 -10.91 -13.61
N ALA A 111 8.04 -11.93 -13.86
CA ALA A 111 8.42 -13.02 -14.74
C ALA A 111 8.74 -12.55 -16.17
N SER A 112 7.91 -11.64 -16.70
CA SER A 112 8.16 -11.06 -18.04
C SER A 112 9.44 -10.23 -18.08
N VAL A 113 9.74 -9.48 -17.02
CA VAL A 113 10.99 -8.71 -16.91
C VAL A 113 12.20 -9.64 -16.86
N ILE A 114 12.15 -10.68 -16.02
CA ILE A 114 13.23 -11.66 -15.85
C ILE A 114 13.46 -12.43 -17.17
N ALA A 115 12.38 -12.93 -17.78
CA ALA A 115 12.46 -13.66 -19.05
C ALA A 115 13.10 -12.80 -20.16
N ALA A 116 12.69 -11.52 -20.27
CA ALA A 116 13.26 -10.59 -21.24
C ALA A 116 14.72 -10.26 -20.95
N HIS A 117 15.11 -10.09 -19.69
CA HIS A 117 16.47 -9.74 -19.27
C HIS A 117 17.46 -10.92 -19.47
N LEU A 118 17.01 -12.14 -19.15
CA LEU A 118 17.81 -13.35 -19.29
C LEU A 118 17.70 -13.99 -20.68
N HIS A 119 16.89 -13.43 -21.58
CA HIS A 119 16.61 -13.98 -22.92
C HIS A 119 16.06 -15.43 -22.86
N LEU A 120 15.20 -15.71 -21.88
CA LEU A 120 14.57 -17.01 -21.70
C LEU A 120 13.12 -17.00 -22.21
N PRO A 121 12.57 -18.14 -22.67
CA PRO A 121 11.16 -18.23 -23.01
C PRO A 121 10.27 -18.06 -21.78
N LEU A 122 9.11 -17.42 -21.99
CA LEU A 122 8.11 -17.16 -20.96
C LEU A 122 6.96 -18.15 -21.05
N TYR A 123 6.64 -18.73 -19.92
CA TYR A 123 5.48 -19.59 -19.69
C TYR A 123 4.59 -19.01 -18.60
N SER A 124 3.39 -19.54 -18.48
CA SER A 124 2.50 -19.29 -17.35
C SER A 124 1.88 -20.59 -16.85
N ILE A 125 1.59 -20.64 -15.55
CA ILE A 125 0.91 -21.79 -14.94
C ILE A 125 -0.50 -21.38 -14.50
N ASP A 126 -1.51 -22.17 -14.84
CA ASP A 126 -2.88 -21.92 -14.41
C ASP A 126 -3.22 -22.58 -13.08
N LYS A 127 -4.45 -22.36 -12.58
CA LYS A 127 -4.95 -22.96 -11.34
C LYS A 127 -5.09 -24.49 -11.42
N LYS A 128 -5.18 -25.05 -12.63
CA LYS A 128 -5.23 -26.50 -12.86
C LYS A 128 -3.85 -27.10 -13.05
N ARG A 129 -2.80 -26.30 -12.89
CA ARG A 129 -1.39 -26.67 -13.04
C ARG A 129 -0.96 -26.99 -14.48
N TYR A 130 -1.66 -26.47 -15.47
CA TYR A 130 -1.18 -26.53 -16.85
C TYR A 130 -0.18 -25.39 -17.10
N VAL A 131 1.00 -25.77 -17.57
CA VAL A 131 2.04 -24.85 -18.02
C VAL A 131 1.85 -24.58 -19.49
N THR A 132 1.68 -23.30 -19.84
CA THR A 132 1.40 -22.86 -21.20
C THR A 132 2.50 -21.91 -21.67
N ASN A 133 3.03 -22.11 -22.86
CA ASN A 133 3.97 -21.20 -23.49
C ASN A 133 3.28 -19.87 -23.81
N VAL A 134 3.84 -18.78 -23.30
CA VAL A 134 3.36 -17.40 -23.57
C VAL A 134 4.11 -16.79 -24.76
N GLY A 135 5.36 -17.19 -24.96
CA GLY A 135 6.19 -16.72 -26.07
C GLY A 135 7.68 -16.70 -25.74
N HIS A 136 8.47 -16.67 -26.77
CA HIS A 136 9.93 -16.58 -26.69
C HIS A 136 10.49 -15.37 -27.46
N GLY A 137 9.60 -14.58 -28.09
CA GLY A 137 9.97 -13.46 -28.96
C GLY A 137 10.48 -13.91 -30.34
N ASN A 138 10.16 -13.13 -31.37
CA ASN A 138 10.48 -13.46 -32.75
C ASN A 138 11.99 -13.36 -33.11
N ARG A 139 12.81 -12.85 -32.17
CA ARG A 139 14.26 -12.67 -32.35
C ARG A 139 15.09 -13.74 -31.68
N MET A 140 14.45 -14.65 -30.94
CA MET A 140 15.12 -15.79 -30.31
C MET A 140 15.18 -16.96 -31.29
N ASN A 141 16.29 -17.69 -31.28
CA ASN A 141 16.37 -18.98 -31.96
C ASN A 141 15.37 -19.96 -31.33
N ALA A 142 14.96 -20.97 -32.11
CA ALA A 142 14.11 -22.02 -31.58
C ALA A 142 14.79 -22.65 -30.36
N THR A 143 14.10 -22.63 -29.24
CA THR A 143 14.58 -23.26 -28.01
C THR A 143 14.03 -24.69 -27.91
N PRO A 144 14.81 -25.65 -27.42
CA PRO A 144 14.29 -26.98 -27.09
C PRO A 144 13.20 -26.85 -26.00
N GLU A 145 12.42 -27.92 -25.83
CA GLU A 145 11.46 -28.01 -24.70
C GLU A 145 12.19 -27.77 -23.36
N PRO A 146 11.67 -26.87 -22.51
CA PRO A 146 12.34 -26.55 -21.26
C PRO A 146 12.47 -27.75 -20.33
N SER A 147 13.63 -27.89 -19.74
CA SER A 147 13.96 -28.94 -18.78
C SER A 147 13.82 -28.46 -17.33
N ARG A 148 14.04 -27.16 -17.07
CA ARG A 148 14.06 -26.60 -15.72
C ARG A 148 13.51 -25.18 -15.68
N PHE A 149 12.36 -25.04 -15.03
CA PHE A 149 11.65 -23.77 -14.91
C PHE A 149 12.08 -22.95 -13.69
N LEU A 150 12.07 -21.60 -13.83
CA LEU A 150 11.99 -20.67 -12.72
C LEU A 150 10.52 -20.23 -12.56
N PHE A 151 9.84 -20.70 -11.52
CA PHE A 151 8.47 -20.27 -11.21
C PHE A 151 8.48 -18.96 -10.42
N VAL A 152 7.97 -17.88 -10.99
CA VAL A 152 8.09 -16.52 -10.46
C VAL A 152 6.73 -15.97 -10.01
N ASP A 153 6.66 -15.52 -8.75
CA ASP A 153 5.57 -14.69 -8.23
C ASP A 153 6.09 -13.29 -7.87
N ASP A 154 5.20 -12.30 -7.76
CA ASP A 154 5.57 -10.95 -7.33
C ASP A 154 5.86 -10.91 -5.83
N THR A 155 5.02 -11.57 -5.04
CA THR A 155 5.17 -11.58 -3.58
C THR A 155 4.62 -12.85 -2.94
N VAL A 156 5.29 -13.29 -1.89
CA VAL A 156 4.89 -14.43 -1.07
C VAL A 156 4.51 -13.98 0.33
N ALA A 157 3.22 -13.97 0.63
CA ALA A 157 2.69 -13.62 1.95
C ALA A 157 2.69 -14.82 2.93
N SER A 158 2.07 -15.94 2.55
CA SER A 158 1.98 -17.16 3.35
C SER A 158 2.75 -18.35 2.75
N GLY A 159 3.04 -18.29 1.45
CA GLY A 159 3.66 -19.35 0.69
C GLY A 159 2.71 -20.45 0.20
N ALA A 160 1.39 -20.23 0.30
CA ALA A 160 0.42 -21.25 -0.16
C ALA A 160 0.53 -21.54 -1.67
N ALA A 161 0.81 -20.52 -2.48
CA ALA A 161 1.04 -20.67 -3.91
C ALA A 161 2.32 -21.49 -4.19
N MET A 162 3.40 -21.18 -3.48
CA MET A 162 4.70 -21.85 -3.65
C MET A 162 4.59 -23.35 -3.40
N ARG A 163 3.90 -23.78 -2.34
CA ARG A 163 3.68 -25.20 -2.05
C ARG A 163 2.99 -25.96 -3.19
N GLN A 164 2.16 -25.29 -3.98
CA GLN A 164 1.51 -25.91 -5.13
C GLN A 164 2.47 -26.18 -6.29
N LEU A 165 3.62 -25.53 -6.30
CA LEU A 165 4.64 -25.64 -7.33
C LEU A 165 5.70 -26.72 -7.04
N GLU A 166 5.77 -27.25 -5.81
CA GLU A 166 6.73 -28.29 -5.40
C GLU A 166 6.67 -29.57 -6.25
N ALA A 167 5.53 -29.81 -6.92
CA ALA A 167 5.37 -30.98 -7.81
C ALA A 167 6.03 -30.82 -9.19
N PHE A 168 6.53 -29.61 -9.51
CA PHE A 168 7.16 -29.34 -10.80
C PHE A 168 8.68 -29.39 -10.71
N ARG A 169 9.31 -29.78 -11.82
CA ARG A 169 10.77 -29.65 -11.96
C ARG A 169 11.13 -28.18 -12.18
N GLY A 170 11.68 -27.56 -11.13
CA GLY A 170 12.07 -26.17 -11.23
C GLY A 170 12.44 -25.57 -9.90
N VAL A 171 12.71 -24.29 -9.94
CA VAL A 171 13.05 -23.46 -8.79
C VAL A 171 11.92 -22.46 -8.59
N THR A 172 11.45 -22.32 -7.36
CA THR A 172 10.43 -21.32 -7.01
C THR A 172 11.09 -20.01 -6.63
N ALA A 173 10.51 -18.89 -7.08
CA ALA A 173 11.06 -17.56 -6.86
C ALA A 173 9.98 -16.52 -6.56
N ALA A 174 10.35 -15.49 -5.80
CA ALA A 174 9.54 -14.29 -5.60
C ALA A 174 10.41 -13.05 -5.45
N ILE A 175 9.92 -11.91 -5.90
CA ILE A 175 10.65 -10.64 -5.71
C ILE A 175 10.60 -10.21 -4.25
N TYR A 176 9.42 -10.33 -3.62
CA TYR A 176 9.25 -10.02 -2.21
C TYR A 176 8.75 -11.23 -1.42
N VAL A 177 9.25 -11.41 -0.21
CA VAL A 177 8.79 -12.49 0.67
C VAL A 177 8.54 -11.97 2.08
N ASN A 178 7.41 -12.36 2.66
CA ASN A 178 7.18 -12.14 4.08
C ASN A 178 8.16 -13.01 4.89
N PRO A 179 9.01 -12.45 5.77
CA PRO A 179 9.95 -13.22 6.57
C PRO A 179 9.29 -14.31 7.42
N ARG A 180 7.98 -14.15 7.72
CA ARG A 180 7.16 -15.10 8.47
C ARG A 180 6.35 -16.08 7.60
N ALA A 181 6.59 -16.11 6.28
CA ALA A 181 5.95 -17.07 5.41
C ALA A 181 6.32 -18.50 5.80
N LYS A 182 5.32 -19.38 5.89
CA LYS A 182 5.55 -20.80 6.26
C LYS A 182 6.28 -21.57 5.17
N ASN A 183 5.97 -21.29 3.91
CA ASN A 183 6.62 -21.88 2.75
C ASN A 183 7.27 -20.75 1.96
N LYS A 184 8.54 -20.53 2.19
CA LYS A 184 9.33 -19.56 1.40
C LYS A 184 9.67 -20.19 0.04
N PRO A 185 9.83 -19.35 -1.01
CA PRO A 185 10.38 -19.83 -2.27
C PRO A 185 11.86 -20.19 -2.12
N ASP A 186 12.40 -20.96 -3.06
CA ASP A 186 13.82 -21.34 -3.09
C ASP A 186 14.72 -20.13 -3.25
N LEU A 187 14.29 -19.15 -4.07
CA LEU A 187 14.98 -17.88 -4.31
C LEU A 187 14.04 -16.70 -4.02
N TYR A 188 14.57 -15.64 -3.44
CA TYR A 188 13.81 -14.40 -3.29
C TYR A 188 14.70 -13.17 -3.26
N GLY A 189 14.13 -12.04 -3.69
CA GLY A 189 14.87 -10.79 -3.76
C GLY A 189 14.98 -10.12 -2.39
N THR A 190 13.85 -9.70 -1.81
CA THR A 190 13.84 -8.88 -0.59
C THR A 190 12.80 -9.39 0.42
N GLU A 191 13.18 -9.46 1.68
CA GLU A 191 12.23 -9.69 2.77
C GLU A 191 11.45 -8.40 3.07
N LEU A 192 10.12 -8.54 3.15
CA LEU A 192 9.22 -7.43 3.40
C LEU A 192 8.07 -7.86 4.32
N GLU A 193 7.95 -7.22 5.49
CA GLU A 193 6.89 -7.54 6.45
C GLU A 193 5.50 -7.17 5.91
N LEU A 194 4.49 -7.91 6.34
CA LEU A 194 3.09 -7.58 6.05
C LEU A 194 2.58 -6.43 6.93
N PRO A 195 1.68 -5.60 6.40
CA PRO A 195 1.16 -5.60 5.04
C PRO A 195 2.11 -4.87 4.09
N HIS A 196 2.61 -5.58 3.09
CA HIS A 196 3.18 -4.90 1.93
C HIS A 196 2.13 -4.83 0.84
N LEU A 197 1.97 -3.66 0.27
CA LEU A 197 0.99 -3.38 -0.75
C LEU A 197 1.72 -3.08 -2.05
N LEU A 198 1.44 -3.88 -3.05
CA LEU A 198 1.95 -3.62 -4.39
C LEU A 198 0.99 -2.65 -5.07
N GLU A 199 1.51 -1.63 -5.73
CA GLU A 199 0.74 -0.54 -6.33
C GLU A 199 -0.44 -1.06 -7.17
N TRP A 200 -0.22 -2.03 -8.05
CA TRP A 200 -1.28 -2.62 -8.89
C TRP A 200 -2.29 -3.46 -8.10
N ASN A 201 -2.00 -3.83 -6.87
CA ASN A 201 -2.90 -4.54 -5.98
C ASN A 201 -3.62 -3.64 -4.97
N LEU A 202 -3.29 -2.35 -4.92
CA LEU A 202 -3.90 -1.40 -3.97
C LEU A 202 -5.43 -1.47 -4.03
N PHE A 203 -6.00 -1.48 -5.24
CA PHE A 203 -7.45 -1.54 -5.47
C PHE A 203 -8.00 -2.96 -5.64
N ASN A 204 -7.17 -4.00 -5.53
CA ASN A 204 -7.58 -5.40 -5.64
C ASN A 204 -7.42 -6.17 -4.32
N SER A 205 -6.86 -5.54 -3.30
CA SER A 205 -6.68 -6.15 -1.98
C SER A 205 -8.03 -6.32 -1.27
N GLY A 206 -8.11 -7.28 -0.36
CA GLY A 206 -9.28 -7.43 0.51
C GLY A 206 -9.53 -6.23 1.43
N TYR A 207 -8.58 -5.30 1.51
CA TYR A 207 -8.66 -4.09 2.32
C TYR A 207 -9.39 -2.95 1.62
N VAL A 208 -9.61 -2.99 0.30
CA VAL A 208 -10.21 -1.90 -0.48
C VAL A 208 -11.57 -1.47 0.08
N ASN A 209 -12.37 -2.43 0.55
CA ASN A 209 -13.69 -2.18 1.14
C ASN A 209 -13.64 -1.46 2.52
N ARG A 210 -12.43 -1.28 3.06
CA ARG A 210 -12.17 -0.63 4.35
C ARG A 210 -11.29 0.62 4.19
N MET A 211 -11.11 1.11 2.94
CA MET A 211 -10.28 2.25 2.60
C MET A 211 -11.10 3.43 2.12
N ALA A 212 -10.65 4.64 2.44
CA ALA A 212 -10.99 5.86 1.73
C ALA A 212 -9.81 6.32 0.90
N PHE A 213 -10.08 7.05 -0.17
CA PHE A 213 -9.08 7.45 -1.15
C PHE A 213 -9.14 8.96 -1.39
N ASP A 214 -7.98 9.61 -1.50
CA ASP A 214 -7.91 10.93 -2.11
C ASP A 214 -8.10 10.81 -3.64
N MET A 215 -8.28 11.92 -4.29
CA MET A 215 -8.43 12.00 -5.74
C MET A 215 -7.12 12.39 -6.43
N ASP A 216 -6.58 13.55 -6.07
CA ASP A 216 -5.37 14.10 -6.69
C ASP A 216 -4.12 13.33 -6.22
N GLY A 217 -3.28 12.90 -7.17
CA GLY A 217 -2.12 12.06 -6.90
C GLY A 217 -2.43 10.61 -6.52
N VAL A 218 -3.72 10.23 -6.43
CA VAL A 218 -4.17 8.84 -6.15
C VAL A 218 -4.97 8.28 -7.32
N LEU A 219 -6.10 8.88 -7.68
CA LEU A 219 -6.93 8.44 -8.81
C LEU A 219 -6.58 9.14 -10.11
N CYS A 220 -6.22 10.42 -10.03
CA CYS A 220 -5.64 11.18 -11.14
C CYS A 220 -4.23 11.64 -10.80
N HIS A 221 -3.44 11.98 -11.81
CA HIS A 221 -2.17 12.65 -11.58
C HIS A 221 -2.38 13.96 -10.82
N ASP A 222 -1.47 14.26 -9.91
CA ASP A 222 -1.50 15.49 -9.14
C ASP A 222 -1.40 16.72 -10.08
N MET A 223 -2.22 17.71 -9.82
CA MET A 223 -2.29 18.93 -10.63
C MET A 223 -2.52 20.15 -9.74
N PRO A 224 -1.98 21.31 -10.13
CA PRO A 224 -2.35 22.57 -9.49
C PRO A 224 -3.88 22.78 -9.50
N PHE A 225 -4.45 23.17 -8.38
CA PHE A 225 -5.89 23.46 -8.27
C PHE A 225 -6.41 24.54 -9.23
N SER A 226 -5.51 25.33 -9.82
CA SER A 226 -5.82 26.30 -10.86
C SER A 226 -6.19 25.68 -12.21
N LYS A 227 -5.86 24.40 -12.41
CA LYS A 227 -6.22 23.67 -13.64
C LYS A 227 -7.52 22.91 -13.46
N PRO A 228 -8.39 22.92 -14.48
CA PRO A 228 -9.66 22.17 -14.43
C PRO A 228 -9.41 20.67 -14.44
N LEU A 229 -10.25 19.92 -13.70
CA LEU A 229 -10.11 18.48 -13.57
C LEU A 229 -10.30 17.73 -14.90
N GLU A 230 -11.02 18.29 -15.84
CA GLU A 230 -11.30 17.67 -17.15
C GLU A 230 -10.03 17.32 -17.92
N VAL A 231 -8.94 18.07 -17.70
CA VAL A 231 -7.64 17.81 -18.33
C VAL A 231 -6.75 16.89 -17.51
N ALA A 232 -7.19 16.48 -16.30
CA ALA A 232 -6.42 15.58 -15.45
C ALA A 232 -6.31 14.18 -16.07
N ARG A 233 -5.10 13.71 -16.21
CA ARG A 233 -4.85 12.34 -16.65
C ARG A 233 -5.15 11.37 -15.51
N PRO A 234 -5.82 10.22 -15.79
CA PRO A 234 -6.00 9.20 -14.77
C PRO A 234 -4.65 8.61 -14.37
N TYR A 235 -4.53 8.26 -13.08
CA TYR A 235 -3.37 7.57 -12.53
C TYR A 235 -3.74 6.11 -12.21
N HIS A 236 -4.65 5.88 -11.26
CA HIS A 236 -5.18 4.56 -10.99
C HIS A 236 -6.63 4.43 -11.46
N LEU A 237 -6.95 3.30 -12.09
CA LEU A 237 -8.26 3.04 -12.68
C LEU A 237 -8.91 1.79 -12.05
N PRO A 238 -9.50 1.90 -10.85
CA PRO A 238 -10.13 0.76 -10.16
C PRO A 238 -11.51 0.41 -10.75
N ARG A 239 -11.55 -0.01 -12.01
CA ARG A 239 -12.81 -0.22 -12.78
C ARG A 239 -13.72 -1.31 -12.22
N ARG A 240 -13.22 -2.25 -11.40
CA ARG A 240 -13.98 -3.36 -10.82
C ARG A 240 -14.28 -3.18 -9.33
N ALA A 241 -13.60 -2.25 -8.67
CA ALA A 241 -13.81 -1.97 -7.27
C ALA A 241 -14.73 -0.77 -7.12
N GLU A 242 -15.86 -0.93 -6.44
CA GLU A 242 -16.62 0.22 -5.94
C GLU A 242 -15.94 0.73 -4.68
N LEU A 243 -15.36 1.92 -4.74
CA LEU A 243 -14.64 2.51 -3.62
C LEU A 243 -15.62 2.92 -2.51
N PRO A 244 -15.35 2.62 -1.22
CA PRO A 244 -16.25 3.03 -0.14
C PRO A 244 -16.42 4.54 -0.04
N ALA A 245 -15.34 5.29 -0.22
CA ALA A 245 -15.36 6.74 -0.24
C ALA A 245 -14.17 7.34 -1.00
N ILE A 246 -14.42 8.44 -1.67
CA ILE A 246 -13.41 9.39 -2.14
C ILE A 246 -13.57 10.64 -1.28
N ILE A 247 -12.49 11.07 -0.61
CA ILE A 247 -12.48 12.29 0.21
C ILE A 247 -11.40 13.20 -0.36
N THR A 248 -11.78 14.31 -0.96
CA THR A 248 -10.88 15.18 -1.71
C THR A 248 -10.90 16.63 -1.22
N GLY A 249 -9.77 17.31 -1.40
CA GLY A 249 -9.68 18.77 -1.22
C GLY A 249 -10.31 19.60 -2.35
N ARG A 250 -10.86 18.96 -3.39
CA ARG A 250 -11.61 19.64 -4.45
C ARG A 250 -12.90 20.22 -3.89
N LEU A 251 -13.27 21.40 -4.38
CA LEU A 251 -14.39 22.15 -3.82
C LEU A 251 -15.73 21.54 -4.23
N GLU A 252 -16.71 21.60 -3.32
CA GLU A 252 -18.06 21.11 -3.54
C GLU A 252 -18.72 21.78 -4.78
N LYS A 253 -18.40 23.04 -5.08
CA LYS A 253 -18.87 23.74 -6.29
C LYS A 253 -18.50 23.03 -7.59
N ASP A 254 -17.41 22.22 -7.57
CA ASP A 254 -16.87 21.50 -8.73
C ASP A 254 -17.34 20.05 -8.79
N ARG A 255 -18.41 19.68 -8.03
CA ARG A 255 -18.93 18.31 -7.93
C ARG A 255 -19.29 17.74 -9.29
N GLY A 256 -20.05 18.45 -10.09
CA GLY A 256 -20.51 17.95 -11.41
C GLY A 256 -19.36 17.61 -12.35
N ILE A 257 -18.28 18.41 -12.32
CA ILE A 257 -17.05 18.15 -13.09
C ILE A 257 -16.35 16.90 -12.55
N THR A 258 -16.27 16.77 -11.24
CA THR A 258 -15.61 15.63 -10.57
C THR A 258 -16.36 14.32 -10.84
N GLU A 259 -17.67 14.31 -10.72
CA GLU A 259 -18.52 13.14 -11.04
C GLU A 259 -18.42 12.75 -12.51
N SER A 260 -18.41 13.75 -13.41
CA SER A 260 -18.24 13.52 -14.85
C SER A 260 -16.89 12.89 -15.18
N TRP A 261 -15.81 13.35 -14.50
CA TRP A 261 -14.49 12.78 -14.64
C TRP A 261 -14.45 11.31 -14.15
N LEU A 262 -14.98 11.02 -12.96
CA LEU A 262 -15.05 9.66 -12.40
C LEU A 262 -15.84 8.73 -13.35
N LYS A 263 -16.99 9.19 -13.85
CA LYS A 263 -17.82 8.46 -14.83
C LYS A 263 -17.07 8.19 -16.13
N ARG A 264 -16.37 9.20 -16.67
CA ARG A 264 -15.58 9.07 -17.91
C ARG A 264 -14.56 7.95 -17.81
N PHE A 265 -13.91 7.78 -16.64
CA PHE A 265 -12.88 6.77 -16.43
C PHE A 265 -13.40 5.47 -15.79
N GLY A 266 -14.70 5.34 -15.58
CA GLY A 266 -15.35 4.13 -15.06
C GLY A 266 -15.04 3.86 -13.59
N ILE A 267 -14.74 4.91 -12.81
CA ILE A 267 -14.48 4.80 -11.37
C ILE A 267 -15.79 4.94 -10.61
N GLN A 268 -16.10 3.95 -9.79
CA GLN A 268 -17.30 3.92 -8.97
C GLN A 268 -16.95 4.14 -7.50
N CYS A 269 -17.75 4.94 -6.80
CA CYS A 269 -17.63 5.13 -5.35
C CYS A 269 -19.01 5.25 -4.70
N LYS A 270 -19.13 4.77 -3.46
CA LYS A 270 -20.37 4.90 -2.67
C LYS A 270 -20.58 6.33 -2.18
N ARG A 271 -19.50 7.03 -1.86
CA ARG A 271 -19.53 8.41 -1.36
C ARG A 271 -18.42 9.23 -1.98
N LEU A 272 -18.78 10.33 -2.62
CA LEU A 272 -17.87 11.40 -3.02
C LEU A 272 -18.02 12.55 -2.03
N ILE A 273 -16.97 12.82 -1.26
CA ILE A 273 -16.93 13.81 -0.18
C ILE A 273 -15.93 14.88 -0.61
N MET A 274 -16.43 16.09 -0.84
CA MET A 274 -15.68 17.21 -1.38
C MET A 274 -15.63 18.35 -0.38
N PHE A 275 -14.59 19.20 -0.46
CA PHE A 275 -14.39 20.30 0.47
C PHE A 275 -15.51 21.35 0.32
N PRO A 276 -16.29 21.65 1.39
CA PRO A 276 -17.49 22.49 1.28
C PRO A 276 -17.20 23.98 1.27
N GLY A 277 -15.96 24.38 1.59
CA GLY A 277 -15.56 25.79 1.72
C GLY A 277 -15.18 26.45 0.39
N SER A 278 -14.64 27.65 0.52
CA SER A 278 -14.10 28.45 -0.58
C SER A 278 -12.63 28.13 -0.87
N ASP A 279 -12.10 28.65 -1.98
CA ASP A 279 -10.68 28.57 -2.30
C ASP A 279 -9.80 29.17 -1.18
N ALA A 280 -10.21 30.30 -0.61
CA ALA A 280 -9.50 30.95 0.49
C ALA A 280 -9.47 30.12 1.77
N GLU A 281 -10.55 29.41 2.09
CA GLU A 281 -10.60 28.51 3.24
C GLU A 281 -9.74 27.26 3.02
N ARG A 282 -9.78 26.70 1.82
CA ARG A 282 -8.97 25.53 1.43
C ARG A 282 -7.47 25.81 1.54
N MET A 283 -7.03 27.05 1.25
CA MET A 283 -5.62 27.45 1.29
C MET A 283 -5.09 27.69 2.71
N LYS A 284 -5.95 27.70 3.74
CA LYS A 284 -5.49 27.82 5.13
C LYS A 284 -4.64 26.60 5.53
N PRO A 285 -3.60 26.79 6.37
CA PRO A 285 -2.78 25.67 6.85
C PRO A 285 -3.64 24.57 7.46
N ARG A 286 -3.37 23.32 7.08
CA ARG A 286 -4.05 22.09 7.54
C ARG A 286 -5.55 22.00 7.19
N ALA A 287 -6.15 22.97 6.49
CA ALA A 287 -7.58 22.95 6.22
C ALA A 287 -8.05 21.69 5.49
N ILE A 288 -7.28 21.25 4.50
CA ILE A 288 -7.60 20.03 3.72
C ILE A 288 -7.40 18.76 4.56
N SER A 289 -6.28 18.63 5.24
CA SER A 289 -6.00 17.44 6.06
C SER A 289 -6.95 17.32 7.25
N ASP A 290 -7.27 18.44 7.90
CA ASP A 290 -8.24 18.47 9.00
C ASP A 290 -9.65 18.10 8.52
N TYR A 291 -10.06 18.61 7.36
CA TYR A 291 -11.33 18.25 6.74
C TYR A 291 -11.37 16.74 6.37
N LYS A 292 -10.36 16.28 5.62
CA LYS A 292 -10.28 14.85 5.25
C LYS A 292 -10.31 13.94 6.48
N ALA A 293 -9.55 14.27 7.53
CA ALA A 293 -9.54 13.51 8.76
C ALA A 293 -10.91 13.48 9.47
N ALA A 294 -11.60 14.64 9.54
CA ALA A 294 -12.93 14.73 10.14
C ALA A 294 -13.97 13.89 9.40
N GLU A 295 -13.97 13.93 8.06
CA GLU A 295 -14.87 13.13 7.25
C GLU A 295 -14.53 11.64 7.32
N PHE A 296 -13.25 11.30 7.30
CA PHE A 296 -12.80 9.91 7.43
C PHE A 296 -13.23 9.26 8.74
N ILE A 297 -13.14 9.97 9.86
CA ILE A 297 -13.60 9.47 11.19
C ILE A 297 -15.08 9.08 11.15
N LYS A 298 -15.93 9.85 10.46
CA LYS A 298 -17.37 9.56 10.33
C LYS A 298 -17.65 8.25 9.59
N LEU A 299 -16.75 7.85 8.69
CA LEU A 299 -16.91 6.66 7.85
C LEU A 299 -16.57 5.36 8.58
N LYS A 300 -15.83 5.41 9.67
CA LYS A 300 -15.36 4.23 10.43
C LYS A 300 -14.58 3.24 9.56
N LEU A 301 -13.82 3.75 8.60
CA LEU A 301 -12.90 2.98 7.78
C LEU A 301 -11.54 2.87 8.48
N ASP A 302 -10.70 1.93 8.06
CA ASP A 302 -9.43 1.65 8.73
C ASP A 302 -8.23 2.33 8.06
N TRP A 303 -8.32 2.55 6.75
CA TRP A 303 -7.21 3.00 5.93
C TRP A 303 -7.60 4.22 5.12
N PHE A 304 -6.64 5.13 4.97
CA PHE A 304 -6.76 6.24 4.03
C PHE A 304 -5.60 6.18 3.03
N VAL A 305 -5.87 6.47 1.76
CA VAL A 305 -4.84 6.58 0.73
C VAL A 305 -4.73 8.05 0.34
N GLU A 306 -3.55 8.61 0.54
CA GLU A 306 -3.22 10.03 0.34
C GLU A 306 -1.97 10.15 -0.54
N SER A 307 -1.85 11.18 -1.35
CA SER A 307 -0.66 11.42 -2.17
C SER A 307 0.39 12.31 -1.48
N CYS A 308 -0.08 13.30 -0.73
CA CYS A 308 0.80 14.28 -0.07
C CYS A 308 1.35 13.73 1.26
N PRO A 309 2.69 13.59 1.43
CA PRO A 309 3.27 13.08 2.67
C PRO A 309 2.92 13.92 3.90
N ILE A 310 2.79 15.24 3.73
CA ILE A 310 2.41 16.15 4.82
C ILE A 310 0.98 15.87 5.27
N GLN A 311 0.03 15.84 4.33
CA GLN A 311 -1.37 15.54 4.62
C GLN A 311 -1.53 14.11 5.17
N ALA A 312 -0.80 13.13 4.64
CA ALA A 312 -0.81 11.76 5.14
C ALA A 312 -0.43 11.69 6.63
N GLY A 313 0.67 12.36 7.00
CA GLY A 313 1.09 12.45 8.41
C GLY A 313 0.08 13.15 9.31
N GLU A 314 -0.50 14.27 8.84
CA GLU A 314 -1.51 15.03 9.59
C GLU A 314 -2.82 14.26 9.78
N ILE A 315 -3.29 13.56 8.74
CA ILE A 315 -4.48 12.70 8.81
C ILE A 315 -4.22 11.54 9.78
N ALA A 316 -3.08 10.87 9.67
CA ALA A 316 -2.71 9.77 10.57
C ALA A 316 -2.62 10.23 12.03
N GLU A 317 -2.01 11.40 12.29
CA GLU A 317 -1.92 11.99 13.62
C GLU A 317 -3.32 12.23 14.22
N ARG A 318 -4.24 12.76 13.42
CA ARG A 318 -5.58 13.17 13.88
C ARG A 318 -6.53 11.99 14.05
N THR A 319 -6.47 11.02 13.15
CA THR A 319 -7.42 9.89 13.11
C THR A 319 -6.93 8.67 13.90
N GLY A 320 -5.62 8.49 14.00
CA GLY A 320 -4.99 7.25 14.48
C GLY A 320 -5.15 6.08 13.51
N ALA A 321 -5.66 6.33 12.31
CA ALA A 321 -5.77 5.33 11.24
C ALA A 321 -4.45 5.16 10.49
N TRP A 322 -4.36 4.11 9.70
CA TRP A 322 -3.24 3.90 8.80
C TRP A 322 -3.45 4.73 7.52
N VAL A 323 -2.49 5.56 7.18
CA VAL A 323 -2.52 6.36 5.96
C VAL A 323 -1.40 5.92 5.03
N ILE A 324 -1.78 5.34 3.90
CA ILE A 324 -0.88 4.94 2.84
C ILE A 324 -0.60 6.16 1.98
N CYS A 325 0.65 6.60 1.93
CA CYS A 325 1.05 7.71 1.07
C CYS A 325 1.51 7.19 -0.29
N ALA A 326 0.71 7.43 -1.32
CA ALA A 326 1.04 7.04 -2.70
C ALA A 326 2.24 7.85 -3.25
N GLY A 327 2.50 9.06 -2.72
CA GLY A 327 3.56 9.92 -3.20
C GLY A 327 4.97 9.49 -2.79
N ASN A 328 5.13 8.80 -1.65
CA ASN A 328 6.45 8.32 -1.18
C ASN A 328 6.47 6.83 -0.79
N GLY A 329 5.35 6.13 -0.92
CA GLY A 329 5.22 4.72 -0.59
C GLY A 329 5.20 4.39 0.90
N GLU A 330 5.28 5.38 1.79
CA GLU A 330 5.29 5.16 3.23
C GLU A 330 3.88 4.97 3.80
N VAL A 331 3.79 4.33 4.96
CA VAL A 331 2.56 4.21 5.75
C VAL A 331 2.74 4.96 7.06
N TYR A 332 1.87 5.91 7.30
CA TYR A 332 1.85 6.78 8.48
C TYR A 332 0.91 6.25 9.55
#